data_6b1328a0edd9a21197dad8f68e445db9
#
_entry.id   6b1328a0edd9a21197dad8f68e445db9
#
_cell.length_a   1.000
_cell.length_b   1.000
_cell.length_c   1.000
_cell.angle_alpha   90.00
_cell.angle_beta   90.00
_cell.angle_gamma   90.00
#
_symmetry.space_group_name_H-M   'P 1'
#
loop_
_entity.id
_entity.type
_entity.pdbx_description
1 polymer ?
#
loop_
_entity_poly.entity_id
_entity_poly.type
_entity_poly.pdbx_seq_one_letter_code
_entity_poly.pdbx_strand_id
1 'polypeptide(L)'
;TFARVDVDEIADHRVPPEKIFVPEETAEAYAKARESGRRIVAVGTTTVRTLESVAEAGRLKAGEGETDLVIRPGHRFQAIDALVTNFHLPKSSLLFLVSAFAGREAVLNAYAEAIRARYRFYSYGDATLIH
;
A
#
# COMPACT_ATOMS: atom_id res chain seq x y z
N THR A 1 7.68 -4.70 -5.57
CA THR A 1 7.00 -3.68 -4.75
C THR A 1 7.99 -2.67 -4.17
N PHE A 2 9.13 -3.14 -3.68
CA PHE A 2 10.20 -2.27 -3.21
C PHE A 2 11.02 -1.75 -4.39
N ALA A 3 11.11 -0.43 -4.53
CA ALA A 3 12.05 0.22 -5.42
C ALA A 3 12.74 1.37 -4.68
N ARG A 4 14.04 1.50 -4.88
CA ARG A 4 14.80 2.63 -4.38
C ARG A 4 14.43 3.89 -5.16
N VAL A 5 14.36 5.00 -4.47
CA VAL A 5 14.09 6.31 -5.09
C VAL A 5 15.43 6.97 -5.38
N ASP A 6 15.81 6.97 -6.64
CA ASP A 6 17.06 7.55 -7.15
C ASP A 6 16.81 8.74 -8.09
N VAL A 7 15.62 9.36 -7.99
CA VAL A 7 15.21 10.54 -8.75
C VAL A 7 14.98 11.73 -7.84
N ASP A 8 15.17 12.93 -8.36
CA ASP A 8 14.98 14.18 -7.59
C ASP A 8 13.48 14.51 -7.44
N GLU A 9 12.70 14.26 -8.48
CA GLU A 9 11.26 14.50 -8.48
C GLU A 9 10.47 13.20 -8.26
N ILE A 10 9.54 13.21 -7.31
CA ILE A 10 8.66 12.04 -7.04
C ILE A 10 7.86 11.63 -8.28
N ALA A 11 7.51 12.58 -9.13
CA ALA A 11 6.76 12.34 -10.37
C ALA A 11 7.51 11.45 -11.36
N ASP A 12 8.85 11.45 -11.34
CA ASP A 12 9.70 10.71 -12.26
C ASP A 12 10.01 9.29 -11.77
N HIS A 13 9.68 8.99 -10.51
CA HIS A 13 9.90 7.66 -9.97
C HIS A 13 9.04 6.62 -10.68
N ARG A 14 9.65 5.53 -11.09
CA ARG A 14 9.01 4.38 -11.75
C ARG A 14 9.37 3.09 -11.01
N VAL A 15 8.48 2.13 -11.10
CA VAL A 15 8.73 0.75 -10.62
C VAL A 15 8.57 -0.22 -11.80
N PRO A 16 9.35 -1.29 -11.85
CA PRO A 16 9.15 -2.31 -12.87
C PRO A 16 7.75 -2.91 -12.76
N PRO A 17 7.15 -3.34 -13.89
CA PRO A 17 5.92 -4.11 -13.86
C PRO A 17 6.07 -5.39 -13.04
N GLU A 18 5.07 -5.68 -12.21
CA GLU A 18 5.00 -6.88 -11.38
C GLU A 18 3.75 -7.67 -11.75
N LYS A 19 3.88 -8.98 -11.86
CA LYS A 19 2.73 -9.85 -12.07
C LYS A 19 1.85 -9.86 -10.83
N ILE A 20 0.55 -9.79 -11.06
CA ILE A 20 -0.46 -9.84 -10.01
C ILE A 20 -1.49 -10.92 -10.35
N PHE A 21 -2.09 -11.50 -9.31
CA PHE A 21 -3.16 -12.46 -9.44
C PHE A 21 -4.19 -12.23 -8.33
N VAL A 22 -5.45 -12.11 -8.72
CA VAL A 22 -6.57 -11.99 -7.78
C VAL A 22 -7.51 -13.18 -8.02
N PRO A 23 -7.59 -14.13 -7.07
CA PRO A 23 -8.56 -15.23 -7.15
C PRO A 23 -10.00 -14.73 -7.22
N GLU A 24 -10.87 -15.46 -7.93
CA GLU A 24 -12.30 -15.16 -8.01
C GLU A 24 -12.94 -15.08 -6.62
N GLU A 25 -12.62 -16.05 -5.75
CA GLU A 25 -13.08 -16.07 -4.36
C GLU A 25 -12.72 -14.81 -3.57
N THR A 26 -11.53 -14.24 -3.83
CA THR A 26 -11.09 -13.00 -3.22
C THR A 26 -11.91 -11.81 -3.73
N ALA A 27 -12.16 -11.75 -5.01
CA ALA A 27 -12.99 -10.69 -5.61
C ALA A 27 -14.42 -10.74 -5.10
N GLU A 28 -15.00 -11.95 -4.97
CA GLU A 28 -16.34 -12.14 -4.40
C GLU A 28 -16.39 -11.75 -2.91
N ALA A 29 -15.42 -12.19 -2.11
CA ALA A 29 -15.34 -11.85 -0.69
C ALA A 29 -15.21 -10.34 -0.49
N TYR A 30 -14.39 -9.69 -1.32
CA TYR A 30 -14.25 -8.25 -1.35
C TYR A 30 -15.59 -7.54 -1.64
N ALA A 31 -16.27 -7.95 -2.69
CA ALA A 31 -17.55 -7.37 -3.08
C ALA A 31 -18.59 -7.50 -1.96
N LYS A 32 -18.72 -8.68 -1.35
CA LYS A 32 -19.61 -8.92 -0.19
C LYS A 32 -19.27 -8.03 1.00
N ALA A 33 -17.98 -7.84 1.27
CA ALA A 33 -17.54 -6.95 2.36
C ALA A 33 -17.93 -5.50 2.09
N ARG A 34 -17.70 -5.00 0.87
CA ARG A 34 -18.10 -3.65 0.46
C ARG A 34 -19.62 -3.43 0.52
N GLU A 35 -20.41 -4.37 -0.03
CA GLU A 35 -21.87 -4.33 -0.01
C GLU A 35 -22.45 -4.35 1.42
N SER A 36 -21.74 -5.00 2.35
CA SER A 36 -22.10 -5.04 3.78
C SER A 36 -21.56 -3.86 4.59
N GLY A 37 -20.93 -2.86 3.97
CA GLY A 37 -20.33 -1.71 4.65
C GLY A 37 -19.13 -2.05 5.52
N ARG A 38 -18.48 -3.19 5.29
CA ARG A 38 -17.29 -3.61 6.04
C ARG A 38 -16.04 -2.95 5.49
N ARG A 39 -15.09 -2.65 6.38
CA ARG A 39 -13.78 -2.12 6.00
C ARG A 39 -12.90 -3.20 5.39
N ILE A 40 -12.13 -2.81 4.39
CA ILE A 40 -11.09 -3.63 3.78
C ILE A 40 -9.75 -3.27 4.41
N VAL A 41 -9.14 -4.24 5.08
CA VAL A 41 -7.82 -4.09 5.71
C VAL A 41 -6.79 -4.83 4.88
N ALA A 42 -5.91 -4.09 4.21
CA ALA A 42 -4.81 -4.69 3.47
C ALA A 42 -3.64 -5.02 4.40
N VAL A 43 -3.05 -6.19 4.23
CA VAL A 43 -1.83 -6.59 4.92
C VAL A 43 -0.69 -6.67 3.90
N GLY A 44 0.25 -5.75 4.01
CA GLY A 44 1.39 -5.60 3.10
C GLY A 44 1.14 -4.66 1.92
N THR A 45 2.19 -3.96 1.52
CA THR A 45 2.17 -2.97 0.43
C THR A 45 1.95 -3.59 -0.95
N THR A 46 2.37 -4.84 -1.16
CA THR A 46 2.08 -5.60 -2.38
C THR A 46 0.58 -5.82 -2.54
N THR A 47 -0.11 -6.21 -1.45
CA THR A 47 -1.57 -6.34 -1.45
C THR A 47 -2.24 -5.02 -1.81
N VAL A 48 -1.81 -3.91 -1.23
CA VAL A 48 -2.35 -2.58 -1.56
C VAL A 48 -2.22 -2.29 -3.05
N ARG A 49 -1.02 -2.43 -3.61
CA ARG A 49 -0.78 -2.16 -5.03
C ARG A 49 -1.62 -3.06 -5.94
N THR A 50 -1.71 -4.35 -5.61
CA THR A 50 -2.57 -5.29 -6.36
C THR A 50 -4.02 -4.85 -6.35
N LEU A 51 -4.59 -4.61 -5.16
CA LEU A 51 -6.00 -4.22 -5.03
C LEU A 51 -6.29 -2.88 -5.72
N GLU A 52 -5.47 -1.86 -5.51
CA GLU A 52 -5.64 -0.55 -6.15
C GLU A 52 -5.49 -0.59 -7.67
N SER A 53 -4.72 -1.54 -8.21
CA SER A 53 -4.54 -1.70 -9.66
C SER A 53 -5.74 -2.34 -10.35
N VAL A 54 -6.54 -3.14 -9.63
CA VAL A 54 -7.67 -3.90 -10.20
C VAL A 54 -9.02 -3.46 -9.66
N ALA A 55 -9.05 -2.46 -8.77
CA ALA A 55 -10.29 -1.93 -8.22
C ALA A 55 -10.98 -1.00 -9.21
N GLU A 56 -12.24 -1.29 -9.47
CA GLU A 56 -13.11 -0.47 -10.31
C GLU A 56 -14.54 -0.49 -9.76
N ALA A 57 -15.12 0.69 -9.57
CA ALA A 57 -16.51 0.86 -9.11
C ALA A 57 -16.88 0.01 -7.86
N GLY A 58 -15.94 -0.11 -6.89
CA GLY A 58 -16.16 -0.85 -5.65
C GLY A 58 -16.05 -2.38 -5.76
N ARG A 59 -15.53 -2.87 -6.87
CA ARG A 59 -15.27 -4.29 -7.13
C ARG A 59 -13.82 -4.52 -7.52
N LEU A 60 -13.35 -5.75 -7.44
CA LEU A 60 -12.05 -6.17 -7.94
C LEU A 60 -12.21 -6.98 -9.22
N LYS A 61 -11.38 -6.72 -10.21
CA LYS A 61 -11.25 -7.59 -11.38
C LYS A 61 -10.41 -8.81 -10.99
N ALA A 62 -11.00 -9.99 -11.03
CA ALA A 62 -10.30 -11.25 -10.81
C ALA A 62 -9.42 -11.64 -12.01
N GLY A 63 -8.43 -12.49 -11.78
CA GLY A 63 -7.55 -13.06 -12.79
C GLY A 63 -6.11 -12.57 -12.68
N GLU A 64 -5.33 -12.91 -13.71
CA GLU A 64 -3.93 -12.50 -13.86
C GLU A 64 -3.83 -11.12 -14.51
N GLY A 65 -2.77 -10.40 -14.16
CA GLY A 65 -2.44 -9.11 -14.73
C GLY A 65 -1.03 -8.66 -14.40
N GLU A 66 -0.72 -7.44 -14.74
CA GLU A 66 0.52 -6.76 -14.38
C GLU A 66 0.21 -5.36 -13.83
N THR A 67 1.05 -4.88 -12.93
CA THR A 67 0.96 -3.52 -12.41
C THR A 67 2.33 -2.87 -12.29
N ASP A 68 2.44 -1.66 -12.80
CA ASP A 68 3.54 -0.71 -12.57
C ASP A 68 3.10 0.47 -11.72
N LEU A 69 1.96 0.33 -11.03
CA LEU A 69 1.35 1.38 -10.21
C LEU A 69 2.32 1.91 -9.16
N VAL A 70 2.64 3.19 -9.23
CA VAL A 70 3.38 3.92 -8.21
C VAL A 70 2.38 4.72 -7.39
N ILE A 71 2.12 4.27 -6.16
CA ILE A 71 1.29 5.01 -5.21
C ILE A 71 2.16 6.09 -4.56
N ARG A 72 1.76 7.35 -4.75
CA ARG A 72 2.47 8.53 -4.25
C ARG A 72 1.49 9.55 -3.66
N PRO A 73 1.94 10.56 -2.91
CA PRO A 73 1.05 11.60 -2.38
C PRO A 73 0.12 12.16 -3.46
N GLY A 74 -1.18 12.23 -3.14
CA GLY A 74 -2.24 12.59 -4.07
C GLY A 74 -3.00 11.40 -4.68
N HIS A 75 -2.53 10.17 -4.49
CA HIS A 75 -3.29 8.97 -4.88
C HIS A 75 -4.61 8.88 -4.10
N ARG A 76 -5.68 8.57 -4.82
CA ARG A 76 -7.01 8.35 -4.23
C ARG A 76 -7.23 6.86 -4.06
N PHE A 77 -7.15 6.38 -2.84
CA PHE A 77 -7.40 4.98 -2.52
C PHE A 77 -8.87 4.63 -2.73
N GLN A 78 -9.13 3.52 -3.41
CA GLN A 78 -10.46 3.02 -3.72
C GLN A 78 -10.70 1.62 -3.17
N ALA A 79 -9.63 0.85 -3.00
CA ALA A 79 -9.72 -0.57 -2.67
C ALA A 79 -9.61 -0.86 -1.17
N ILE A 80 -8.96 0.00 -0.39
CA ILE A 80 -8.67 -0.28 1.01
C ILE A 80 -9.11 0.84 1.95
N ASP A 81 -9.40 0.49 3.20
CA ASP A 81 -9.78 1.41 4.27
C ASP A 81 -8.77 1.44 5.41
N ALA A 82 -7.88 0.44 5.47
CA ALA A 82 -6.80 0.36 6.43
C ALA A 82 -5.64 -0.47 5.88
N LEU A 83 -4.45 -0.23 6.42
CA LEU A 83 -3.22 -0.88 6.00
C LEU A 83 -2.42 -1.36 7.22
N VAL A 84 -2.06 -2.65 7.22
CA VAL A 84 -1.04 -3.20 8.11
C VAL A 84 0.24 -3.40 7.31
N THR A 85 1.33 -2.79 7.74
CA THR A 85 2.63 -2.91 7.07
C THR A 85 3.78 -2.70 8.02
N ASN A 86 4.99 -3.13 7.64
CA ASN A 86 6.20 -2.87 8.42
C ASN A 86 6.63 -1.40 8.34
N PHE A 87 7.62 -1.04 9.18
CA PHE A 87 8.37 0.21 9.01
C PHE A 87 9.33 0.08 7.83
N HIS A 88 9.27 1.04 6.92
CA HIS A 88 10.02 1.03 5.66
C HIS A 88 11.26 1.90 5.73
N LEU A 89 12.24 1.62 4.87
CA LEU A 89 13.48 2.40 4.80
C LEU A 89 13.28 3.75 4.12
N PRO A 90 14.16 4.71 4.45
CA PRO A 90 14.28 5.96 3.72
C PRO A 90 14.52 5.74 2.22
N LYS A 91 14.11 6.70 1.40
CA LYS A 91 14.31 6.69 -0.06
C LYS A 91 13.76 5.43 -0.73
N SER A 92 12.57 4.98 -0.32
CA SER A 92 11.88 3.85 -0.94
C SER A 92 10.48 4.23 -1.42
N SER A 93 10.03 3.58 -2.49
CA SER A 93 8.66 3.70 -3.01
C SER A 93 7.60 3.38 -1.95
N LEU A 94 7.95 2.57 -0.96
CA LEU A 94 7.06 2.18 0.13
C LEU A 94 6.76 3.34 1.08
N LEU A 95 7.72 4.25 1.31
CA LEU A 95 7.45 5.47 2.06
C LEU A 95 6.49 6.42 1.31
N PHE A 96 6.54 6.44 -0.03
CA PHE A 96 5.55 7.19 -0.79
C PHE A 96 4.14 6.64 -0.57
N LEU A 97 3.99 5.31 -0.62
CA LEU A 97 2.71 4.64 -0.42
C LEU A 97 2.11 4.93 0.96
N VAL A 98 2.86 4.71 2.03
CA VAL A 98 2.34 4.98 3.38
C VAL A 98 2.09 6.46 3.62
N SER A 99 2.92 7.35 3.04
CA SER A 99 2.70 8.79 3.09
C SER A 99 1.49 9.25 2.26
N ALA A 100 1.19 8.57 1.16
CA ALA A 100 -0.02 8.81 0.39
C ALA A 100 -1.28 8.43 1.17
N PHE A 101 -1.20 7.36 1.97
CA PHE A 101 -2.32 6.85 2.75
C PHE A 101 -2.58 7.66 4.03
N ALA A 102 -1.56 7.89 4.83
CA ALA A 102 -1.68 8.53 6.15
C ALA A 102 -1.35 10.04 6.18
N GLY A 103 -0.78 10.55 5.10
CA GLY A 103 -0.18 11.88 5.08
C GLY A 103 1.28 11.86 5.54
N ARG A 104 2.10 12.67 4.88
CA ARG A 104 3.56 12.72 5.11
C ARG A 104 3.93 13.05 6.56
N GLU A 105 3.27 14.05 7.14
CA GLU A 105 3.59 14.52 8.50
C GLU A 105 3.29 13.44 9.55
N ALA A 106 2.11 12.79 9.47
CA ALA A 106 1.74 11.71 10.38
C ALA A 106 2.73 10.54 10.31
N VAL A 107 3.14 10.15 9.08
CA VAL A 107 4.15 9.09 8.89
C VAL A 107 5.48 9.48 9.51
N LEU A 108 5.99 10.69 9.27
CA LEU A 108 7.27 11.12 9.83
C LEU A 108 7.25 11.17 11.36
N ASN A 109 6.16 11.64 11.97
CA ASN A 109 5.97 11.66 13.42
C ASN A 109 5.94 10.24 13.99
N ALA A 110 5.19 9.33 13.39
CA ALA A 110 5.13 7.92 13.81
C ALA A 110 6.50 7.23 13.70
N TYR A 111 7.27 7.53 12.66
CA TYR A 111 8.61 6.98 12.48
C TYR A 111 9.61 7.55 13.49
N ALA A 112 9.53 8.84 13.81
CA ALA A 112 10.35 9.43 14.87
C ALA A 112 10.06 8.78 16.22
N GLU A 113 8.80 8.54 16.54
CA GLU A 113 8.40 7.83 17.75
C GLU A 113 8.86 6.38 17.76
N ALA A 114 8.73 5.67 16.64
CA ALA A 114 9.19 4.29 16.52
C ALA A 114 10.72 4.17 16.73
N ILE A 115 11.49 5.11 16.19
CA ILE A 115 12.96 5.17 16.42
C ILE A 115 13.25 5.41 17.89
N ARG A 116 12.57 6.39 18.52
CA ARG A 116 12.73 6.70 19.95
C ARG A 116 12.40 5.50 20.84
N ALA A 117 11.35 4.76 20.49
CA ALA A 117 10.89 3.57 21.20
C ALA A 117 11.64 2.29 20.81
N ARG A 118 12.63 2.39 19.91
CA ARG A 118 13.47 1.27 19.43
C ARG A 118 12.67 0.16 18.74
N TYR A 119 11.63 0.52 17.98
CA TYR A 119 10.95 -0.42 17.09
C TYR A 119 11.91 -0.95 16.02
N ARG A 120 11.72 -2.20 15.64
CA ARG A 120 12.51 -2.86 14.59
C ARG A 120 11.92 -2.54 13.23
N PHE A 121 12.79 -2.30 12.28
CA PHE A 121 12.44 -1.96 10.91
C PHE A 121 12.61 -3.16 9.99
N TYR A 122 12.04 -3.06 8.77
CA TYR A 122 12.11 -4.07 7.73
C TYR A 122 11.23 -5.30 7.96
N SER A 123 11.45 -6.33 7.11
CA SER A 123 10.61 -7.53 6.99
C SER A 123 10.50 -8.36 8.25
N TYR A 124 11.53 -8.33 9.11
CA TYR A 124 11.53 -8.99 10.42
C TYR A 124 11.26 -8.02 11.58
N GLY A 125 10.82 -6.85 11.25
CA GLY A 125 10.56 -5.79 12.20
C GLY A 125 9.13 -5.77 12.72
N ASP A 126 8.86 -4.70 13.45
CA ASP A 126 7.54 -4.41 13.96
C ASP A 126 6.62 -3.89 12.85
N ALA A 127 5.33 -3.85 13.09
CA ALA A 127 4.34 -3.41 12.12
C ALA A 127 3.57 -2.18 12.59
N THR A 128 3.02 -1.45 11.63
CA THR A 128 2.09 -0.34 11.83
C THR A 128 0.69 -0.73 11.34
N LEU A 129 -0.33 -0.27 12.02
CA LEU A 129 -1.70 -0.23 11.54
C LEU A 129 -2.06 1.23 11.24
N ILE A 130 -2.44 1.49 10.00
CA ILE A 130 -2.82 2.81 9.50
C ILE A 130 -4.30 2.74 9.08
N HIS A 131 -5.14 3.63 9.63
CA HIS A 131 -6.58 3.65 9.36
C HIS A 131 -7.17 5.06 9.43
#